data_3ed534cd4ca049b01d8637a1bce489a9
#
_entry.id   3ed534cd4ca049b01d8637a1bce489a9
#
_cell.length_a   1.000
_cell.length_b   1.000
_cell.length_c   1.000
_cell.angle_alpha   90.00
_cell.angle_beta   90.00
_cell.angle_gamma   90.00
#
_symmetry.space_group_name_H-M   'P 1'
#
loop_
_entity.id
_entity.type
_entity.pdbx_description
1 polymer ?
#
loop_
_entity_poly.entity_id
_entity_poly.type
_entity_poly.pdbx_seq_one_letter_code
_entity_poly.pdbx_strand_id
1 'polypeptide(L)'
;MQFDEMGNRSGKTLMLLPGTACDYQTNFATVLDRLGEKYHLICVNYDGFDGSGMIFPDMITVTEKIEKYIRDNHSGRIDGAIGSSLGSTFVGQLIQRENIHIDHGIFGSPDLDQSGKFSAWLQSKLVVPLLTSFTKNEKKRVKTREKLKRFFEMSDETADRFMSCFERFSPESIKNEYYTDLRTWLKDDIHVENTKVHFIYANKMGEKYLKRYKKHFRDPDIREFDMQHEQWLFGGEQYTVPVLKAIDAFMEDVQA
;
A
#
# COMPACT_ATOMS: atom_id res chain seq x y z
N MET A 1 -0.96 16.39 -4.16
CA MET A 1 -1.61 15.20 -3.60
C MET A 1 -3.08 15.21 -4.01
N GLN A 2 -3.60 14.10 -4.50
CA GLN A 2 -4.96 13.97 -5.02
C GLN A 2 -5.74 12.97 -4.16
N PHE A 3 -7.00 13.29 -3.89
CA PHE A 3 -7.97 12.41 -3.26
C PHE A 3 -9.20 12.33 -4.16
N ASP A 4 -9.54 11.11 -4.58
CA ASP A 4 -10.73 10.85 -5.37
C ASP A 4 -11.71 10.00 -4.56
N GLU A 5 -12.93 10.46 -4.45
CA GLU A 5 -14.00 9.72 -3.79
C GLU A 5 -14.93 9.08 -4.80
N MET A 6 -15.13 7.77 -4.70
CA MET A 6 -15.95 6.98 -5.62
C MET A 6 -16.63 5.80 -4.93
N GLY A 7 -17.39 5.03 -5.71
CA GLY A 7 -18.08 3.83 -5.26
C GLY A 7 -19.37 4.10 -4.50
N ASN A 8 -19.75 3.19 -3.62
CA ASN A 8 -21.02 3.23 -2.88
C ASN A 8 -20.97 4.24 -1.73
N ARG A 9 -21.45 5.44 -1.97
CA ARG A 9 -21.46 6.53 -0.97
C ARG A 9 -22.30 6.24 0.29
N SER A 10 -23.12 5.20 0.28
CA SER A 10 -23.88 4.74 1.45
C SER A 10 -23.18 3.61 2.19
N GLY A 11 -22.07 3.09 1.65
CA GLY A 11 -21.25 2.06 2.28
C GLY A 11 -20.30 2.63 3.32
N LYS A 12 -19.64 1.73 4.06
CA LYS A 12 -18.51 2.11 4.93
C LYS A 12 -17.40 2.75 4.11
N THR A 13 -16.72 3.73 4.69
CA THR A 13 -15.56 4.37 4.06
C THR A 13 -14.35 3.44 4.08
N LEU A 14 -13.68 3.30 2.93
CA LEU A 14 -12.44 2.54 2.80
C LEU A 14 -11.40 3.36 2.04
N MET A 15 -10.34 3.77 2.72
CA MET A 15 -9.23 4.49 2.12
C MET A 15 -8.24 3.53 1.48
N LEU A 16 -7.83 3.81 0.22
CA LEU A 16 -6.88 3.03 -0.55
C LEU A 16 -5.54 3.77 -0.67
N LEU A 17 -4.49 3.18 -0.11
CA LEU A 17 -3.13 3.73 -0.07
C LEU A 17 -2.21 2.85 -0.93
N PRO A 18 -1.78 3.34 -2.12
CA PRO A 18 -1.00 2.55 -3.06
C PRO A 18 0.42 2.25 -2.55
N GLY A 19 1.03 1.24 -3.17
CA GLY A 19 2.40 0.84 -2.93
C GLY A 19 3.43 1.70 -3.67
N THR A 20 4.70 1.32 -3.53
CA THR A 20 5.86 2.04 -4.07
C THR A 20 5.71 2.37 -5.55
N ALA A 21 5.94 3.64 -5.89
CA ALA A 21 5.94 4.17 -7.26
C ALA A 21 4.65 3.89 -8.05
N CYS A 22 3.50 3.83 -7.36
CA CYS A 22 2.20 3.60 -7.98
C CYS A 22 1.21 4.72 -7.66
N ASP A 23 0.27 4.94 -8.58
CA ASP A 23 -1.01 5.58 -8.31
C ASP A 23 -2.07 4.52 -7.97
N TYR A 24 -3.19 4.94 -7.37
CA TYR A 24 -4.25 4.00 -7.00
C TYR A 24 -4.89 3.33 -8.22
N GLN A 25 -5.01 4.05 -9.34
CA GLN A 25 -5.59 3.53 -10.59
C GLN A 25 -4.82 2.32 -11.12
N THR A 26 -3.50 2.30 -10.93
CA THR A 26 -2.67 1.17 -11.33
C THR A 26 -2.60 0.10 -10.25
N ASN A 27 -2.40 0.50 -8.99
CA ASN A 27 -2.17 -0.45 -7.90
C ASN A 27 -3.40 -1.30 -7.60
N PHE A 28 -4.59 -0.65 -7.53
CA PHE A 28 -5.85 -1.32 -7.19
C PHE A 28 -6.73 -1.64 -8.40
N ALA A 29 -6.23 -1.49 -9.63
CA ALA A 29 -7.00 -1.62 -10.87
C ALA A 29 -7.88 -2.88 -10.94
N THR A 30 -7.38 -4.02 -10.48
CA THR A 30 -8.08 -5.31 -10.56
C THR A 30 -9.21 -5.46 -9.53
N VAL A 31 -9.20 -4.64 -8.49
CA VAL A 31 -10.15 -4.75 -7.37
C VAL A 31 -11.00 -3.49 -7.17
N LEU A 32 -10.66 -2.39 -7.83
CA LEU A 32 -11.25 -1.06 -7.60
C LEU A 32 -12.77 -1.07 -7.76
N ASP A 33 -13.28 -1.61 -8.87
CA ASP A 33 -14.72 -1.68 -9.13
C ASP A 33 -15.45 -2.54 -8.08
N ARG A 34 -14.89 -3.71 -7.76
CA ARG A 34 -15.48 -4.63 -6.77
C ARG A 34 -15.53 -4.03 -5.36
N LEU A 35 -14.47 -3.32 -4.96
CA LEU A 35 -14.48 -2.60 -3.69
C LEU A 35 -15.48 -1.44 -3.75
N GLY A 36 -15.55 -0.73 -4.88
CA GLY A 36 -16.48 0.38 -5.10
C GLY A 36 -17.96 -0.03 -5.09
N GLU A 37 -18.29 -1.28 -5.45
CA GLU A 37 -19.66 -1.78 -5.33
C GLU A 37 -20.18 -1.81 -3.87
N LYS A 38 -19.26 -2.00 -2.91
CA LYS A 38 -19.59 -2.16 -1.48
C LYS A 38 -19.26 -0.94 -0.64
N TYR A 39 -18.11 -0.32 -0.89
CA TYR A 39 -17.51 0.70 -0.05
C TYR A 39 -17.54 2.08 -0.70
N HIS A 40 -17.62 3.11 0.15
CA HIS A 40 -17.28 4.47 -0.24
C HIS A 40 -15.74 4.58 -0.22
N LEU A 41 -15.14 4.59 -1.40
CA LEU A 41 -13.69 4.59 -1.55
C LEU A 41 -13.12 6.01 -1.47
N ILE A 42 -12.06 6.16 -0.67
CA ILE A 42 -11.19 7.33 -0.64
C ILE A 42 -9.85 6.92 -1.26
N CYS A 43 -9.67 7.21 -2.54
CA CYS A 43 -8.51 6.81 -3.31
C CYS A 43 -7.44 7.90 -3.27
N VAL A 44 -6.21 7.54 -2.90
CA VAL A 44 -5.13 8.51 -2.68
C VAL A 44 -4.04 8.37 -3.74
N ASN A 45 -3.65 9.50 -4.36
CA ASN A 45 -2.39 9.62 -5.09
C ASN A 45 -1.47 10.60 -4.36
N TYR A 46 -0.31 10.12 -3.95
CA TYR A 46 0.65 10.94 -3.21
C TYR A 46 1.27 12.04 -4.09
N ASP A 47 1.75 13.11 -3.47
CA ASP A 47 2.59 14.08 -4.19
C ASP A 47 3.73 13.34 -4.92
N GLY A 48 4.01 13.74 -6.15
CA GLY A 48 4.99 13.07 -6.99
C GLY A 48 4.48 11.86 -7.76
N PHE A 49 3.28 11.35 -7.40
CA PHE A 49 2.59 10.24 -8.08
C PHE A 49 1.15 10.60 -8.49
N ASP A 50 0.79 11.87 -8.37
CA ASP A 50 -0.54 12.45 -8.66
C ASP A 50 -0.62 13.17 -10.01
N GLY A 51 0.42 13.12 -10.82
CA GLY A 51 0.50 13.81 -12.12
C GLY A 51 0.76 15.32 -12.03
N SER A 52 0.89 15.91 -10.83
CA SER A 52 1.13 17.35 -10.65
C SER A 52 2.54 17.81 -11.06
N GLY A 53 3.47 16.88 -11.26
CA GLY A 53 4.88 17.19 -11.52
C GLY A 53 5.67 17.59 -10.27
N MET A 54 5.05 17.58 -9.11
CA MET A 54 5.75 17.75 -7.83
C MET A 54 6.67 16.55 -7.55
N ILE A 55 7.62 16.73 -6.65
CA ILE A 55 8.46 15.64 -6.14
C ILE A 55 7.86 15.15 -4.82
N PHE A 56 7.87 13.82 -4.62
CA PHE A 56 7.46 13.21 -3.35
C PHE A 56 8.33 13.79 -2.21
N PRO A 57 7.73 14.42 -1.19
CA PRO A 57 8.50 15.09 -0.15
C PRO A 57 9.14 14.09 0.82
N ASP A 58 8.33 13.47 1.65
CA ASP A 58 8.64 12.41 2.61
C ASP A 58 7.36 11.79 3.18
N MET A 59 7.50 10.62 3.82
CA MET A 59 6.37 9.87 4.38
C MET A 59 5.59 10.65 5.44
N ILE A 60 6.24 11.42 6.30
CA ILE A 60 5.57 12.16 7.39
C ILE A 60 4.73 13.30 6.83
N THR A 61 5.31 14.10 5.92
CA THR A 61 4.59 15.19 5.24
C THR A 61 3.35 14.67 4.51
N VAL A 62 3.46 13.52 3.83
CA VAL A 62 2.32 12.89 3.15
C VAL A 62 1.30 12.38 4.16
N THR A 63 1.72 11.73 5.24
CA THR A 63 0.83 11.31 6.33
C THR A 63 0.02 12.49 6.89
N GLU A 64 0.66 13.62 7.15
CA GLU A 64 -0.02 14.83 7.66
C GLU A 64 -1.07 15.40 6.70
N LYS A 65 -0.82 15.30 5.39
CA LYS A 65 -1.81 15.68 4.37
C LYS A 65 -3.01 14.74 4.36
N ILE A 66 -2.79 13.43 4.54
CA ILE A 66 -3.88 12.44 4.68
C ILE A 66 -4.70 12.75 5.94
N GLU A 67 -4.04 12.92 7.09
CA GLU A 67 -4.70 13.29 8.34
C GLU A 67 -5.55 14.56 8.20
N LYS A 68 -4.98 15.58 7.54
CA LYS A 68 -5.71 16.83 7.29
C LYS A 68 -6.96 16.60 6.43
N TYR A 69 -6.84 15.85 5.34
CA TYR A 69 -7.97 15.54 4.47
C TYR A 69 -9.10 14.84 5.23
N ILE A 70 -8.77 13.82 6.03
CA ILE A 70 -9.76 13.06 6.80
C ILE A 70 -10.40 13.92 7.90
N ARG A 71 -9.65 14.80 8.54
CA ARG A 71 -10.25 15.78 9.50
C ARG A 71 -11.22 16.74 8.83
N ASP A 72 -10.84 17.27 7.68
CA ASP A 72 -11.62 18.30 6.99
C ASP A 72 -12.89 17.75 6.33
N ASN A 73 -12.87 16.51 5.81
CA ASN A 73 -13.94 15.95 4.99
C ASN A 73 -14.70 14.79 5.64
N HIS A 74 -14.09 14.11 6.62
CA HIS A 74 -14.65 12.92 7.28
C HIS A 74 -14.71 13.03 8.82
N SER A 75 -14.71 14.27 9.35
CA SER A 75 -14.77 14.53 10.80
C SER A 75 -13.68 13.81 11.62
N GLY A 76 -12.54 13.53 11.01
CA GLY A 76 -11.40 12.88 11.64
C GLY A 76 -11.54 11.36 11.82
N ARG A 77 -12.52 10.69 11.19
CA ARG A 77 -12.74 9.24 11.29
C ARG A 77 -13.10 8.61 9.96
N ILE A 78 -12.62 7.39 9.72
CA ILE A 78 -13.00 6.50 8.63
C ILE A 78 -13.16 5.06 9.13
N ASP A 79 -14.01 4.26 8.45
CA ASP A 79 -14.25 2.87 8.86
C ASP A 79 -13.05 1.97 8.55
N GLY A 80 -12.35 2.20 7.44
CA GLY A 80 -11.19 1.37 7.09
C GLY A 80 -10.14 2.10 6.27
N ALA A 81 -8.91 1.62 6.36
CA ALA A 81 -7.82 1.98 5.46
C ALA A 81 -7.05 0.72 5.06
N ILE A 82 -6.82 0.54 3.76
CA ILE A 82 -5.98 -0.54 3.24
C ILE A 82 -4.76 0.04 2.56
N GLY A 83 -3.59 -0.45 2.96
CA GLY A 83 -2.31 -0.11 2.36
C GLY A 83 -1.73 -1.30 1.59
N SER A 84 -1.35 -1.09 0.33
CA SER A 84 -0.57 -2.04 -0.45
C SER A 84 0.91 -1.79 -0.20
N SER A 85 1.66 -2.82 0.22
CA SER A 85 3.13 -2.71 0.41
C SER A 85 3.52 -1.48 1.23
N LEU A 86 4.25 -0.50 0.64
CA LEU A 86 4.60 0.79 1.24
C LEU A 86 3.36 1.55 1.78
N GLY A 87 2.23 1.46 1.10
CA GLY A 87 0.97 2.06 1.57
C GLY A 87 0.58 1.59 2.98
N SER A 88 0.99 0.39 3.36
CA SER A 88 0.80 -0.13 4.73
C SER A 88 1.61 0.63 5.78
N THR A 89 2.78 1.19 5.43
CA THR A 89 3.53 2.07 6.34
C THR A 89 2.72 3.32 6.66
N PHE A 90 1.99 3.89 5.68
CA PHE A 90 1.07 4.99 5.94
C PHE A 90 -0.07 4.58 6.87
N VAL A 91 -0.70 3.41 6.65
CA VAL A 91 -1.74 2.89 7.57
C VAL A 91 -1.19 2.81 8.99
N GLY A 92 0.00 2.24 9.17
CA GLY A 92 0.65 2.13 10.47
C GLY A 92 0.96 3.49 11.09
N GLN A 93 1.43 4.48 10.30
CA GLN A 93 1.67 5.83 10.76
C GLN A 93 0.40 6.53 11.21
N LEU A 94 -0.68 6.44 10.43
CA LEU A 94 -1.98 7.02 10.76
C LEU A 94 -2.52 6.45 12.07
N ILE A 95 -2.42 5.12 12.28
CA ILE A 95 -2.85 4.46 13.51
C ILE A 95 -2.01 4.93 14.70
N GLN A 96 -0.66 4.82 14.63
CA GLN A 96 0.19 5.13 15.79
C GLN A 96 0.23 6.61 16.18
N ARG A 97 -0.14 7.52 15.25
CA ARG A 97 -0.16 8.97 15.50
C ARG A 97 -1.47 9.44 16.14
N GLU A 98 -2.55 8.68 16.00
CA GLU A 98 -3.87 8.94 16.59
C GLU A 98 -4.45 10.36 16.29
N ASN A 99 -3.98 11.01 15.22
CA ASN A 99 -4.49 12.31 14.78
C ASN A 99 -5.84 12.22 14.05
N ILE A 100 -6.19 11.03 13.62
CA ILE A 100 -7.48 10.59 13.07
C ILE A 100 -7.79 9.21 13.64
N HIS A 101 -9.04 8.77 13.54
CA HIS A 101 -9.45 7.43 13.93
C HIS A 101 -9.73 6.55 12.72
N ILE A 102 -9.22 5.31 12.75
CA ILE A 102 -9.44 4.27 11.74
C ILE A 102 -9.95 3.03 12.47
N ASP A 103 -11.16 2.56 12.15
CA ASP A 103 -11.73 1.39 12.81
C ASP A 103 -10.99 0.11 12.42
N HIS A 104 -10.65 -0.03 11.11
CA HIS A 104 -9.97 -1.20 10.56
C HIS A 104 -8.74 -0.78 9.75
N GLY A 105 -7.54 -1.01 10.27
CA GLY A 105 -6.29 -0.88 9.52
C GLY A 105 -5.93 -2.20 8.83
N ILE A 106 -5.94 -2.24 7.50
CA ILE A 106 -5.68 -3.44 6.69
C ILE A 106 -4.33 -3.30 5.98
N PHE A 107 -3.43 -4.23 6.24
CA PHE A 107 -2.06 -4.24 5.75
C PHE A 107 -1.91 -5.30 4.66
N GLY A 108 -1.67 -4.86 3.42
CA GLY A 108 -1.45 -5.71 2.26
C GLY A 108 -0.01 -6.18 2.16
N SER A 109 0.34 -7.26 2.83
CA SER A 109 1.65 -7.92 2.76
C SER A 109 2.87 -7.00 2.89
N PRO A 110 2.93 -6.03 3.83
CA PRO A 110 4.06 -5.10 3.92
C PRO A 110 5.34 -5.79 4.34
N ASP A 111 6.48 -5.22 3.98
CA ASP A 111 7.76 -5.63 4.54
C ASP A 111 8.07 -4.96 5.88
N LEU A 112 7.57 -3.74 6.11
CA LEU A 112 7.81 -2.88 7.28
C LEU A 112 9.31 -2.79 7.62
N ASP A 113 10.16 -2.72 6.59
CA ASP A 113 11.59 -2.61 6.73
C ASP A 113 11.97 -1.22 7.27
N GLN A 114 12.76 -1.22 8.33
CA GLN A 114 13.24 0.00 8.97
C GLN A 114 14.76 -0.02 9.01
N SER A 115 15.38 1.09 8.59
CA SER A 115 16.83 1.16 8.43
C SER A 115 17.41 2.45 9.01
N GLY A 116 18.64 2.35 9.49
CA GLY A 116 19.44 3.52 9.87
C GLY A 116 19.72 4.43 8.66
N LYS A 117 19.99 5.72 8.91
CA LYS A 117 20.15 6.75 7.87
C LYS A 117 21.13 6.35 6.74
N PHE A 118 22.30 5.82 7.08
CA PHE A 118 23.30 5.41 6.10
C PHE A 118 22.84 4.20 5.28
N SER A 119 22.26 3.19 5.93
CA SER A 119 21.73 1.99 5.26
C SER A 119 20.59 2.34 4.31
N ALA A 120 19.62 3.16 4.74
CA ALA A 120 18.51 3.61 3.89
C ALA A 120 19.01 4.39 2.68
N TRP A 121 19.99 5.30 2.87
CA TRP A 121 20.62 6.04 1.78
C TRP A 121 21.32 5.12 0.77
N LEU A 122 22.09 4.15 1.25
CA LEU A 122 22.77 3.19 0.38
C LEU A 122 21.79 2.33 -0.40
N GLN A 123 20.75 1.80 0.30
CA GLN A 123 19.70 1.02 -0.34
C GLN A 123 18.97 1.82 -1.41
N SER A 124 18.57 3.08 -1.13
CA SER A 124 17.88 3.91 -2.11
C SER A 124 18.73 4.19 -3.36
N LYS A 125 20.05 4.33 -3.20
CA LYS A 125 20.97 4.50 -4.34
C LYS A 125 21.17 3.24 -5.19
N LEU A 126 21.02 2.06 -4.61
CA LEU A 126 21.21 0.79 -5.32
C LEU A 126 19.90 0.25 -5.90
N VAL A 127 18.82 0.28 -5.10
CA VAL A 127 17.54 -0.34 -5.46
C VAL A 127 16.78 0.49 -6.50
N VAL A 128 16.72 1.81 -6.34
CA VAL A 128 15.94 2.66 -7.25
C VAL A 128 16.46 2.61 -8.70
N PRO A 129 17.77 2.73 -8.99
CA PRO A 129 18.28 2.54 -10.35
C PRO A 129 18.00 1.13 -10.91
N LEU A 130 17.98 0.10 -10.04
CA LEU A 130 17.63 -1.25 -10.47
C LEU A 130 16.15 -1.35 -10.87
N LEU A 131 15.25 -0.79 -10.03
CA LEU A 131 13.80 -0.75 -10.29
C LEU A 131 13.46 0.04 -11.57
N THR A 132 14.22 1.10 -11.87
CA THR A 132 13.96 1.95 -13.05
C THR A 132 14.84 1.59 -14.25
N SER A 133 15.73 0.60 -14.16
CA SER A 133 16.71 0.28 -15.23
C SER A 133 16.11 -0.14 -16.57
N PHE A 134 14.89 -0.65 -16.55
CA PHE A 134 14.19 -1.10 -17.75
C PHE A 134 13.54 0.05 -18.52
N THR A 135 13.27 1.20 -17.89
CA THR A 135 12.59 2.33 -18.55
C THR A 135 13.39 2.93 -19.70
N LYS A 136 14.71 2.72 -19.72
CA LYS A 136 15.64 3.26 -20.73
C LYS A 136 16.18 2.22 -21.70
N ASN A 137 15.75 0.97 -21.63
CA ASN A 137 16.31 -0.11 -22.43
C ASN A 137 15.26 -1.18 -22.78
N GLU A 138 14.86 -1.22 -24.04
CA GLU A 138 13.81 -2.12 -24.54
C GLU A 138 14.09 -3.61 -24.25
N LYS A 139 15.31 -4.09 -24.43
CA LYS A 139 15.66 -5.49 -24.11
C LYS A 139 15.48 -5.79 -22.61
N LYS A 140 15.84 -4.84 -21.75
CA LYS A 140 15.61 -4.97 -20.30
C LYS A 140 14.13 -4.90 -19.99
N ARG A 141 13.38 -4.01 -20.66
CA ARG A 141 11.93 -3.86 -20.50
C ARG A 141 11.22 -5.20 -20.77
N VAL A 142 11.44 -5.80 -21.92
CA VAL A 142 10.88 -7.11 -22.29
C VAL A 142 11.26 -8.17 -21.25
N LYS A 143 12.53 -8.26 -20.87
CA LYS A 143 12.99 -9.25 -19.87
C LYS A 143 12.36 -9.04 -18.50
N THR A 144 12.20 -7.79 -18.06
CA THR A 144 11.57 -7.45 -16.76
C THR A 144 10.10 -7.81 -16.80
N ARG A 145 9.39 -7.47 -17.88
CA ARG A 145 8.00 -7.83 -18.11
C ARG A 145 7.75 -9.33 -17.97
N GLU A 146 8.53 -10.14 -18.68
CA GLU A 146 8.39 -11.61 -18.62
C GLU A 146 8.72 -12.18 -17.23
N LYS A 147 9.64 -11.57 -16.49
CA LYS A 147 9.91 -11.96 -15.10
C LYS A 147 8.73 -11.65 -14.19
N LEU A 148 8.17 -10.43 -14.28
CA LEU A 148 7.01 -10.01 -13.50
C LEU A 148 5.80 -10.90 -13.76
N LYS A 149 5.49 -11.14 -15.04
CA LYS A 149 4.41 -12.05 -15.45
C LYS A 149 4.55 -13.43 -14.82
N ARG A 150 5.76 -14.01 -14.87
CA ARG A 150 6.03 -15.34 -14.32
C ARG A 150 5.97 -15.36 -12.79
N PHE A 151 6.50 -14.32 -12.14
CA PHE A 151 6.60 -14.26 -10.68
C PHE A 151 5.26 -14.02 -10.01
N PHE A 152 4.45 -13.10 -10.56
CA PHE A 152 3.14 -12.73 -10.02
C PHE A 152 1.97 -13.41 -10.72
N GLU A 153 2.22 -14.19 -11.77
CA GLU A 153 1.19 -14.78 -12.64
C GLU A 153 0.27 -13.70 -13.26
N MET A 154 0.89 -12.58 -13.64
CA MET A 154 0.19 -11.43 -14.23
C MET A 154 -0.25 -11.71 -15.67
N SER A 155 -1.37 -11.10 -16.07
CA SER A 155 -1.71 -10.93 -17.49
C SER A 155 -0.73 -9.95 -18.18
N ASP A 156 -0.73 -9.94 -19.50
CA ASP A 156 0.05 -8.98 -20.29
C ASP A 156 -0.34 -7.54 -19.96
N GLU A 157 -1.63 -7.27 -19.89
CA GLU A 157 -2.18 -5.95 -19.57
C GLU A 157 -1.77 -5.48 -18.17
N THR A 158 -1.86 -6.35 -17.16
CA THR A 158 -1.47 -6.03 -15.78
C THR A 158 0.02 -5.73 -15.69
N ALA A 159 0.86 -6.52 -16.35
CA ALA A 159 2.31 -6.30 -16.38
C ALA A 159 2.68 -4.97 -17.04
N ASP A 160 2.05 -4.65 -18.19
CA ASP A 160 2.29 -3.37 -18.88
C ASP A 160 1.82 -2.18 -18.06
N ARG A 161 0.67 -2.28 -17.42
CA ARG A 161 0.13 -1.26 -16.52
C ARG A 161 1.06 -1.03 -15.32
N PHE A 162 1.50 -2.09 -14.64
CA PHE A 162 2.42 -1.99 -13.51
C PHE A 162 3.76 -1.35 -13.92
N MET A 163 4.33 -1.75 -15.06
CA MET A 163 5.58 -1.18 -15.54
C MET A 163 5.45 0.29 -15.92
N SER A 164 4.27 0.72 -16.40
CA SER A 164 4.03 2.11 -16.78
C SER A 164 4.18 3.10 -15.61
N CYS A 165 3.97 2.67 -14.37
CA CYS A 165 4.19 3.51 -13.19
C CYS A 165 5.64 4.01 -13.12
N PHE A 166 6.60 3.10 -13.26
CA PHE A 166 8.03 3.45 -13.23
C PHE A 166 8.49 4.28 -14.43
N GLU A 167 7.73 4.28 -15.53
CA GLU A 167 7.99 5.09 -16.72
C GLU A 167 7.43 6.51 -16.59
N ARG A 168 6.30 6.65 -15.88
CA ARG A 168 5.61 7.95 -15.72
C ARG A 168 6.17 8.82 -14.61
N PHE A 169 6.65 8.20 -13.54
CA PHE A 169 7.04 8.92 -12.34
C PHE A 169 8.53 9.24 -12.28
N SER A 170 8.84 10.34 -11.63
CA SER A 170 10.21 10.83 -11.49
C SER A 170 11.07 9.85 -10.66
N PRO A 171 12.27 9.47 -11.13
CA PRO A 171 13.20 8.68 -10.33
C PRO A 171 13.57 9.34 -8.98
N GLU A 172 13.46 10.66 -8.89
CA GLU A 172 13.69 11.41 -7.65
C GLU A 172 12.55 11.17 -6.66
N SER A 173 11.28 11.22 -7.12
CA SER A 173 10.13 10.87 -6.28
C SER A 173 10.22 9.44 -5.76
N ILE A 174 10.50 8.47 -6.64
CA ILE A 174 10.67 7.06 -6.27
C ILE A 174 11.79 6.89 -5.23
N LYS A 175 12.89 7.61 -5.40
CA LYS A 175 14.02 7.58 -4.45
C LYS A 175 13.66 8.17 -3.10
N ASN A 176 12.98 9.32 -3.07
CA ASN A 176 12.58 9.97 -1.83
C ASN A 176 11.55 9.12 -1.08
N GLU A 177 10.56 8.57 -1.79
CA GLU A 177 9.58 7.65 -1.24
C GLU A 177 10.28 6.44 -0.60
N TYR A 178 11.09 5.70 -1.35
CA TYR A 178 11.79 4.51 -0.86
C TYR A 178 12.74 4.83 0.31
N TYR A 179 13.50 5.92 0.22
CA TYR A 179 14.40 6.34 1.29
C TYR A 179 13.65 6.70 2.57
N THR A 180 12.58 7.48 2.45
CA THR A 180 11.85 7.96 3.63
C THR A 180 10.97 6.87 4.23
N ASP A 181 10.47 5.93 3.44
CA ASP A 181 9.79 4.73 3.94
C ASP A 181 10.71 3.94 4.88
N LEU A 182 11.92 3.59 4.44
CA LEU A 182 12.92 2.93 5.28
C LEU A 182 13.28 3.72 6.56
N ARG A 183 13.05 5.03 6.57
CA ARG A 183 13.31 5.93 7.71
C ARG A 183 12.10 6.19 8.58
N THR A 184 10.94 5.78 8.16
CA THR A 184 9.68 6.01 8.87
C THR A 184 9.41 4.84 9.80
N TRP A 185 9.56 5.10 11.11
CA TRP A 185 9.55 4.04 12.13
C TRP A 185 8.16 3.84 12.70
N LEU A 186 7.74 2.58 12.75
CA LEU A 186 6.63 2.12 13.58
C LEU A 186 7.16 1.73 14.95
N LYS A 187 6.43 2.10 15.99
CA LYS A 187 6.71 1.64 17.36
C LYS A 187 6.47 0.13 17.46
N ASP A 188 6.98 -0.46 18.51
CA ASP A 188 6.62 -1.83 18.88
C ASP A 188 5.34 -1.79 19.73
N ASP A 189 4.56 -2.88 19.69
CA ASP A 189 3.37 -3.09 20.51
C ASP A 189 2.31 -1.98 20.37
N ILE A 190 2.09 -1.49 19.14
CA ILE A 190 1.07 -0.49 18.85
C ILE A 190 -0.30 -1.07 19.19
N HIS A 191 -1.04 -0.34 20.02
CA HIS A 191 -2.42 -0.63 20.38
C HIS A 191 -3.18 0.70 20.49
N VAL A 192 -4.24 0.83 19.70
CA VAL A 192 -5.12 2.01 19.72
C VAL A 192 -6.53 1.52 20.02
N GLU A 193 -7.17 2.15 21.00
CA GLU A 193 -8.52 1.76 21.42
C GLU A 193 -9.52 1.88 20.26
N ASN A 194 -10.37 0.87 20.09
CA ASN A 194 -11.36 0.77 19.01
C ASN A 194 -10.78 0.74 17.59
N THR A 195 -9.48 0.47 17.42
CA THR A 195 -8.84 0.19 16.14
C THR A 195 -8.46 -1.28 16.06
N LYS A 196 -8.92 -1.97 15.02
CA LYS A 196 -8.52 -3.35 14.71
C LYS A 196 -7.47 -3.35 13.61
N VAL A 197 -6.46 -4.19 13.77
CA VAL A 197 -5.35 -4.32 12.82
C VAL A 197 -5.38 -5.68 12.16
N HIS A 198 -5.42 -5.69 10.84
CA HIS A 198 -5.54 -6.89 10.01
C HIS A 198 -4.38 -6.99 9.02
N PHE A 199 -3.81 -8.18 8.87
CA PHE A 199 -2.77 -8.44 7.87
C PHE A 199 -3.22 -9.47 6.85
N ILE A 200 -3.05 -9.12 5.58
CA ILE A 200 -3.08 -10.04 4.45
C ILE A 200 -1.65 -10.56 4.29
N TYR A 201 -1.33 -11.69 4.93
CA TYR A 201 0.03 -12.23 4.93
C TYR A 201 0.26 -13.15 3.74
N ALA A 202 1.11 -12.72 2.80
CA ALA A 202 1.61 -13.54 1.70
C ALA A 202 2.75 -14.42 2.21
N ASN A 203 2.49 -15.72 2.43
CA ASN A 203 3.42 -16.61 3.14
C ASN A 203 4.74 -16.88 2.38
N LYS A 204 4.71 -16.73 1.03
CA LYS A 204 5.94 -16.85 0.20
C LYS A 204 6.96 -15.74 0.45
N MET A 205 6.59 -14.68 1.17
CA MET A 205 7.57 -13.69 1.66
C MET A 205 8.47 -14.27 2.77
N GLY A 206 7.93 -15.18 3.60
CA GLY A 206 8.65 -15.88 4.66
C GLY A 206 8.36 -15.36 6.07
N GLU A 207 8.64 -16.21 7.07
CA GLU A 207 8.29 -16.02 8.48
C GLU A 207 8.87 -14.76 9.15
N LYS A 208 9.94 -14.18 8.62
CA LYS A 208 10.53 -12.96 9.19
C LYS A 208 9.52 -11.81 9.18
N TYR A 209 8.62 -11.74 8.18
CA TYR A 209 7.61 -10.71 8.08
C TYR A 209 6.48 -10.94 9.09
N LEU A 210 6.04 -12.18 9.26
CA LEU A 210 5.07 -12.55 10.29
C LEU A 210 5.54 -12.15 11.70
N LYS A 211 6.82 -12.40 12.02
CA LYS A 211 7.42 -11.99 13.30
C LYS A 211 7.41 -10.46 13.46
N ARG A 212 7.64 -9.73 12.37
CA ARG A 212 7.65 -8.28 12.34
C ARG A 212 6.26 -7.69 12.58
N TYR A 213 5.21 -8.24 11.96
CA TYR A 213 3.83 -7.83 12.19
C TYR A 213 3.44 -7.96 13.66
N LYS A 214 3.72 -9.11 14.27
CA LYS A 214 3.48 -9.38 15.70
C LYS A 214 4.34 -8.54 16.65
N LYS A 215 5.47 -8.02 16.18
CA LYS A 215 6.31 -7.12 16.96
C LYS A 215 5.73 -5.70 17.01
N HIS A 216 5.25 -5.21 15.88
CA HIS A 216 4.78 -3.83 15.79
C HIS A 216 3.36 -3.63 16.30
N PHE A 217 2.50 -4.65 16.23
CA PHE A 217 1.10 -4.51 16.60
C PHE A 217 0.70 -5.55 17.65
N ARG A 218 -0.09 -5.09 18.65
CA ARG A 218 -0.66 -5.96 19.68
C ARG A 218 -1.84 -6.74 19.11
N ASP A 219 -1.79 -8.07 19.22
CA ASP A 219 -2.87 -8.98 18.83
C ASP A 219 -3.47 -8.73 17.43
N PRO A 220 -2.64 -8.58 16.37
CA PRO A 220 -3.16 -8.34 15.03
C PRO A 220 -3.87 -9.59 14.49
N ASP A 221 -5.00 -9.41 13.79
CA ASP A 221 -5.63 -10.48 13.00
C ASP A 221 -4.81 -10.73 11.73
N ILE A 222 -4.14 -11.88 11.63
CA ILE A 222 -3.26 -12.21 10.50
C ILE A 222 -3.88 -13.35 9.72
N ARG A 223 -4.31 -13.06 8.49
CA ARG A 223 -4.78 -14.09 7.55
C ARG A 223 -3.70 -14.43 6.54
N GLU A 224 -3.35 -15.71 6.50
CA GLU A 224 -2.30 -16.25 5.66
C GLU A 224 -2.85 -16.70 4.31
N PHE A 225 -2.13 -16.34 3.22
CA PHE A 225 -2.46 -16.73 1.85
C PHE A 225 -1.23 -17.30 1.17
N ASP A 226 -1.41 -18.40 0.41
CA ASP A 226 -0.34 -19.02 -0.38
C ASP A 226 -0.08 -18.23 -1.67
N MET A 227 0.59 -17.10 -1.52
CA MET A 227 0.87 -16.18 -2.62
C MET A 227 2.19 -15.42 -2.42
N GLN A 228 2.65 -14.77 -3.48
CA GLN A 228 3.75 -13.80 -3.45
C GLN A 228 3.28 -12.44 -2.91
N HIS A 229 4.24 -11.57 -2.57
CA HIS A 229 4.01 -10.19 -2.18
C HIS A 229 3.02 -9.48 -3.12
N GLU A 230 1.89 -8.97 -2.58
CA GLU A 230 0.85 -8.25 -3.33
C GLU A 230 0.27 -8.99 -4.57
N GLN A 231 0.42 -10.32 -4.66
CA GLN A 231 -0.05 -11.08 -5.81
C GLN A 231 -1.58 -11.02 -5.98
N TRP A 232 -2.33 -10.74 -4.92
CA TRP A 232 -3.78 -10.56 -4.97
C TRP A 232 -4.21 -9.34 -5.80
N LEU A 233 -3.35 -8.32 -5.97
CA LEU A 233 -3.59 -7.13 -6.80
C LEU A 233 -3.16 -7.33 -8.26
N PHE A 234 -2.20 -8.22 -8.50
CA PHE A 234 -1.54 -8.33 -9.80
C PHE A 234 -1.70 -9.69 -10.45
N GLY A 235 -1.99 -10.73 -9.67
CA GLY A 235 -2.21 -12.09 -10.16
C GLY A 235 -3.65 -12.34 -10.64
N GLY A 236 -3.98 -13.61 -10.77
CA GLY A 236 -5.32 -14.02 -11.21
C GLY A 236 -6.35 -14.10 -10.09
N GLU A 237 -7.61 -14.37 -10.46
CA GLU A 237 -8.76 -14.47 -9.56
C GLU A 237 -8.55 -15.43 -8.37
N GLN A 238 -7.75 -16.47 -8.53
CA GLN A 238 -7.41 -17.42 -7.47
C GLN A 238 -6.74 -16.76 -6.26
N TYR A 239 -6.05 -15.62 -6.47
CA TYR A 239 -5.44 -14.81 -5.40
C TYR A 239 -6.35 -13.67 -4.95
N THR A 240 -7.02 -13.02 -5.90
CA THR A 240 -7.84 -11.83 -5.64
C THR A 240 -9.10 -12.16 -4.84
N VAL A 241 -9.86 -13.19 -5.25
CA VAL A 241 -11.17 -13.50 -4.63
C VAL A 241 -11.05 -13.87 -3.14
N PRO A 242 -10.12 -14.74 -2.69
CA PRO A 242 -9.97 -15.03 -1.27
C PRO A 242 -9.60 -13.80 -0.43
N VAL A 243 -8.76 -12.89 -0.97
CA VAL A 243 -8.37 -11.67 -0.26
C VAL A 243 -9.52 -10.69 -0.16
N LEU A 244 -10.30 -10.48 -1.23
CA LEU A 244 -11.51 -9.63 -1.15
C LEU A 244 -12.51 -10.14 -0.11
N LYS A 245 -12.73 -11.45 -0.03
CA LYS A 245 -13.58 -12.04 1.04
C LYS A 245 -13.01 -11.76 2.44
N ALA A 246 -11.69 -11.76 2.59
CA ALA A 246 -11.07 -11.45 3.86
C ALA A 246 -11.25 -9.96 4.21
N ILE A 247 -11.08 -9.06 3.24
CA ILE A 247 -11.32 -7.61 3.41
C ILE A 247 -12.78 -7.37 3.84
N ASP A 248 -13.74 -8.01 3.17
CA ASP A 248 -15.16 -7.91 3.55
C ASP A 248 -15.35 -8.35 5.01
N ALA A 249 -14.80 -9.49 5.39
CA ALA A 249 -14.93 -10.00 6.75
C ALA A 249 -14.24 -9.11 7.81
N PHE A 250 -13.12 -8.47 7.48
CA PHE A 250 -12.47 -7.48 8.34
C PHE A 250 -13.36 -6.26 8.56
N MET A 251 -13.95 -5.74 7.48
CA MET A 251 -14.80 -4.56 7.52
C MET A 251 -16.18 -4.80 8.16
N GLU A 252 -16.68 -6.05 8.17
CA GLU A 252 -17.95 -6.44 8.79
C GLU A 252 -17.83 -6.71 10.30
N ASP A 253 -16.62 -6.88 10.80
CA ASP A 253 -16.38 -7.22 12.21
C ASP A 253 -16.85 -6.07 13.11
N VAL A 254 -18.17 -6.10 13.37
CA VAL A 254 -18.85 -5.17 14.26
C VAL A 254 -18.33 -5.43 15.66
N GLN A 255 -17.88 -4.37 16.33
CA GLN A 255 -17.57 -4.43 17.76
C GLN A 255 -18.78 -5.03 18.50
N ALA A 256 -18.59 -6.21 19.09
CA ALA A 256 -19.56 -6.82 19.98
C ALA A 256 -19.54 -6.12 21.34
#